data_7ecdc19798fd57d58223614cdb1dcb50
#
_entry.id   7ecdc19798fd57d58223614cdb1dcb50
#
_cell.length_a   1.000
_cell.length_b   1.000
_cell.length_c   1.000
_cell.angle_alpha   90.00
_cell.angle_beta   90.00
_cell.angle_gamma   90.00
#
_symmetry.space_group_name_H-M   'P 1'
#
loop_
_entity.id
_entity.type
_entity.pdbx_description
1 polymer ?
#
loop_
_entity_poly.entity_id
_entity_poly.type
_entity_poly.pdbx_seq_one_letter_code
_entity_poly.pdbx_strand_id
1 'polypeptide(L)'
;HMKLAVSATMIALAILAGCAPKAAAPGDAPAAAPDTAQPATDALQQAIGSDLRSPAEKARDVWRHPKETLDFFGVKPDQTVIEIWPGGGWYTNILAPWLASGGGKLVLAVFDPAAAPDDERRARTETLNEEFKANYADPKFGTLEYTVFSSVSGPLVAPGSADAILTFRNIHNWMAGGYEQKFFNDAFAALKPGGVLGVVEHRLPSTGTQDPSASSGYVHEDYVKALAANAGFEFDGESEINANPDDTADHPYGVWTLPPVSRQPGEDEIPPDGWDPAKYQAIGESDRMTLKFIKPAE
;
A
#
# COMPACT_ATOMS: atom_id res chain seq x y z
N HIS A 1 51.72 24.60 -40.11
CA HIS A 1 51.20 25.70 -40.97
C HIS A 1 49.87 26.14 -40.43
N MET A 2 49.73 27.25 -39.91
CA MET A 2 49.74 28.63 -40.34
C MET A 2 48.47 29.29 -39.77
N LYS A 3 48.68 30.12 -38.79
CA LYS A 3 48.43 31.57 -38.67
C LYS A 3 46.94 31.99 -38.60
N LEU A 4 46.56 32.54 -37.45
CA LEU A 4 46.44 33.98 -37.07
C LEU A 4 45.42 34.80 -37.90
N ALA A 5 44.44 35.40 -37.22
CA ALA A 5 44.28 36.84 -37.23
C ALA A 5 43.30 37.32 -36.16
N VAL A 6 43.79 38.27 -35.40
CA VAL A 6 43.13 39.14 -34.41
C VAL A 6 42.55 40.33 -35.20
N SER A 7 41.41 40.87 -34.77
CA SER A 7 41.09 42.29 -34.95
C SER A 7 40.16 42.79 -33.88
N ALA A 8 40.69 43.68 -33.08
CA ALA A 8 40.00 44.58 -32.17
C ALA A 8 39.60 45.88 -32.92
N THR A 9 38.48 46.44 -32.63
CA THR A 9 38.25 47.87 -32.90
C THR A 9 37.41 48.48 -31.75
N MET A 10 37.97 49.59 -31.32
CA MET A 10 37.60 50.45 -30.20
C MET A 10 36.57 51.53 -30.59
N ILE A 11 35.91 52.08 -29.54
CA ILE A 11 35.53 53.48 -29.24
C ILE A 11 34.23 54.02 -29.86
N ALA A 12 33.31 54.43 -28.98
CA ALA A 12 32.99 55.85 -28.84
C ALA A 12 32.14 56.10 -27.56
N LEU A 13 32.67 56.99 -26.74
CA LEU A 13 32.11 57.58 -25.54
C LEU A 13 31.22 58.76 -25.93
N ALA A 14 29.98 58.84 -25.44
CA ALA A 14 29.20 60.06 -25.47
C ALA A 14 28.57 60.29 -24.08
N ILE A 15 29.07 61.28 -23.38
CA ILE A 15 28.53 61.83 -22.13
C ILE A 15 27.46 62.85 -22.51
N LEU A 16 26.26 62.71 -21.95
CA LEU A 16 25.32 63.82 -21.78
C LEU A 16 24.69 63.76 -20.41
N ALA A 17 24.94 64.82 -19.68
CA ALA A 17 24.39 65.15 -18.34
C ALA A 17 22.91 65.58 -18.44
N GLY A 18 22.15 65.26 -17.41
CA GLY A 18 20.97 66.05 -17.16
C GLY A 18 19.84 65.32 -16.44
N CYS A 19 19.56 65.84 -15.25
CA CYS A 19 18.31 65.80 -14.47
C CYS A 19 17.99 64.56 -13.67
N ALA A 20 18.27 64.64 -12.38
CA ALA A 20 17.66 63.82 -11.35
C ALA A 20 16.17 64.18 -11.15
N PRO A 21 15.29 63.22 -10.98
CA PRO A 21 14.03 63.39 -10.26
C PRO A 21 14.11 62.79 -8.86
N LYS A 22 13.58 63.52 -7.98
CA LYS A 22 13.23 63.44 -6.57
C LYS A 22 12.93 62.01 -6.09
N ALA A 23 13.58 61.62 -4.97
CA ALA A 23 13.29 60.42 -4.21
C ALA A 23 11.81 60.31 -3.85
N ALA A 24 11.18 59.21 -4.25
CA ALA A 24 9.90 58.77 -3.72
C ALA A 24 10.18 57.89 -2.47
N ALA A 25 9.35 58.10 -1.44
CA ALA A 25 9.39 57.38 -0.17
C ALA A 25 9.22 55.84 -0.38
N PRO A 26 9.76 55.02 0.51
CA PRO A 26 9.59 53.55 0.42
C PRO A 26 8.12 53.20 0.65
N GLY A 27 7.43 52.81 -0.41
CA GLY A 27 6.13 52.14 -0.30
C GLY A 27 6.31 50.76 0.29
N ASP A 28 5.50 50.44 1.29
CA ASP A 28 5.39 49.15 1.91
C ASP A 28 5.25 48.05 0.84
N ALA A 29 6.23 47.17 0.77
CA ALA A 29 6.08 45.88 0.04
C ALA A 29 4.97 45.10 0.72
N PRO A 30 4.01 44.51 -0.03
CA PRO A 30 3.04 43.63 0.57
C PRO A 30 3.79 42.44 1.19
N ALA A 31 3.49 42.18 2.48
CA ALA A 31 3.99 41.01 3.19
C ALA A 31 3.64 39.77 2.38
N ALA A 32 4.64 38.97 2.07
CA ALA A 32 4.43 37.64 1.47
C ALA A 32 3.48 36.88 2.38
N ALA A 33 2.35 36.42 1.83
CA ALA A 33 1.46 35.51 2.52
C ALA A 33 2.25 34.25 2.91
N PRO A 34 2.03 33.69 4.11
CA PRO A 34 2.72 32.48 4.48
C PRO A 34 2.32 31.37 3.51
N ASP A 35 3.32 30.76 2.88
CA ASP A 35 3.17 29.57 2.05
C ASP A 35 2.80 28.40 2.97
N THR A 36 1.49 28.16 3.16
CA THR A 36 0.94 27.15 4.06
C THR A 36 0.42 25.92 3.32
N ALA A 37 0.83 25.70 2.09
CA ALA A 37 0.56 24.46 1.40
C ALA A 37 1.76 23.51 1.53
N GLN A 38 1.86 22.85 2.69
CA GLN A 38 2.72 21.67 2.79
C GLN A 38 2.10 20.57 1.92
N PRO A 39 2.85 19.98 0.98
CA PRO A 39 2.26 19.04 0.02
C PRO A 39 1.66 17.82 0.75
N ALA A 40 0.57 17.26 0.22
CA ALA A 40 -0.05 16.01 0.72
C ALA A 40 0.97 14.85 0.84
N THR A 41 2.07 14.92 0.09
CA THR A 41 3.23 14.01 0.12
C THR A 41 3.94 14.02 1.47
N ASP A 42 4.02 15.17 2.14
CA ASP A 42 4.69 15.28 3.44
C ASP A 42 3.86 14.64 4.56
N ALA A 43 2.53 14.70 4.49
CA ALA A 43 1.65 14.09 5.49
C ALA A 43 1.73 12.56 5.46
N LEU A 44 1.84 11.94 4.28
CA LEU A 44 2.07 10.50 4.17
C LEU A 44 3.43 10.10 4.74
N GLN A 45 4.48 10.85 4.40
CA GLN A 45 5.82 10.59 4.93
C GLN A 45 5.87 10.76 6.46
N GLN A 46 5.15 11.73 7.01
CA GLN A 46 5.01 11.91 8.46
C GLN A 46 4.30 10.72 9.11
N ALA A 47 3.22 10.20 8.50
CA ALA A 47 2.54 9.01 9.00
C ALA A 47 3.45 7.78 8.99
N ILE A 48 4.21 7.59 7.90
CA ILE A 48 5.19 6.49 7.77
C ILE A 48 6.29 6.59 8.84
N GLY A 49 6.79 7.79 9.12
CA GLY A 49 7.82 8.04 10.13
C GLY A 49 7.33 8.11 11.58
N SER A 50 6.01 8.10 11.81
CA SER A 50 5.41 8.40 13.11
C SER A 50 5.76 7.38 14.21
N ASP A 51 5.63 7.80 15.47
CA ASP A 51 5.83 6.93 16.65
C ASP A 51 4.66 5.96 16.89
N LEU A 52 3.61 6.03 16.07
CA LEU A 52 2.53 5.02 16.04
C LEU A 52 3.01 3.70 15.43
N ARG A 53 4.16 3.71 14.78
CA ARG A 53 4.82 2.54 14.23
C ARG A 53 6.06 2.17 15.03
N SER A 54 6.16 0.90 15.39
CA SER A 54 7.34 0.38 16.10
C SER A 54 8.60 0.41 15.21
N PRO A 55 9.80 0.37 15.81
CA PRO A 55 11.04 0.21 15.03
C PRO A 55 11.06 -1.07 14.16
N ALA A 56 10.44 -2.15 14.62
CA ALA A 56 10.34 -3.40 13.88
C ALA A 56 9.44 -3.27 12.63
N GLU A 57 8.34 -2.49 12.71
CA GLU A 57 7.50 -2.19 11.55
C GLU A 57 8.24 -1.32 10.53
N LYS A 58 8.93 -0.28 11.00
CA LYS A 58 9.72 0.63 10.15
C LYS A 58 10.88 -0.09 9.45
N ALA A 59 11.53 -1.04 10.13
CA ALA A 59 12.60 -1.84 9.54
C ALA A 59 12.16 -2.65 8.32
N ARG A 60 10.85 -2.88 8.16
CA ARG A 60 10.28 -3.61 7.03
C ARG A 60 9.91 -2.72 5.84
N ASP A 61 10.06 -1.41 5.96
CA ASP A 61 9.75 -0.46 4.88
C ASP A 61 10.62 -0.72 3.63
N VAL A 62 11.86 -1.21 3.82
CA VAL A 62 12.76 -1.59 2.73
C VAL A 62 12.24 -2.73 1.84
N TRP A 63 11.27 -3.51 2.33
CA TRP A 63 10.62 -4.60 1.61
C TRP A 63 9.21 -4.26 1.15
N ARG A 64 8.59 -3.24 1.75
CA ARG A 64 7.17 -2.93 1.57
C ARG A 64 6.88 -1.59 0.93
N HIS A 65 7.89 -0.72 0.85
CA HIS A 65 7.87 0.57 0.15
C HIS A 65 6.51 1.29 0.31
N PRO A 66 6.08 1.60 1.56
CA PRO A 66 4.71 2.03 1.81
C PRO A 66 4.33 3.32 1.09
N LYS A 67 5.28 4.27 0.99
CA LYS A 67 5.03 5.53 0.29
C LYS A 67 4.79 5.29 -1.20
N GLU A 68 5.70 4.62 -1.85
CA GLU A 68 5.66 4.35 -3.29
C GLU A 68 4.47 3.47 -3.65
N THR A 69 4.10 2.52 -2.77
CA THR A 69 2.93 1.66 -2.97
C THR A 69 1.64 2.46 -2.90
N LEU A 70 1.46 3.31 -1.88
CA LEU A 70 0.25 4.13 -1.73
C LEU A 70 0.17 5.24 -2.79
N ASP A 71 1.30 5.83 -3.20
CA ASP A 71 1.37 6.79 -4.30
C ASP A 71 0.98 6.12 -5.63
N PHE A 72 1.46 4.90 -5.90
CA PHE A 72 1.09 4.14 -7.09
C PHE A 72 -0.41 3.83 -7.15
N PHE A 73 -1.02 3.47 -6.02
CA PHE A 73 -2.48 3.28 -5.95
C PHE A 73 -3.25 4.59 -6.11
N GLY A 74 -2.61 5.73 -5.90
CA GLY A 74 -3.23 7.05 -6.00
C GLY A 74 -4.17 7.37 -4.85
N VAL A 75 -3.96 6.75 -3.68
CA VAL A 75 -4.71 7.03 -2.46
C VAL A 75 -4.46 8.46 -1.99
N LYS A 76 -5.50 9.12 -1.52
CA LYS A 76 -5.45 10.49 -1.01
C LYS A 76 -6.00 10.57 0.41
N PRO A 77 -5.51 11.52 1.23
CA PRO A 77 -5.86 11.60 2.65
C PRO A 77 -7.30 12.05 2.93
N ASP A 78 -8.02 12.52 1.93
CA ASP A 78 -9.44 12.94 2.02
C ASP A 78 -10.44 11.84 1.60
N GLN A 79 -9.96 10.65 1.26
CA GLN A 79 -10.75 9.55 0.72
C GLN A 79 -11.34 8.66 1.82
N THR A 80 -12.42 7.94 1.46
CA THR A 80 -12.89 6.76 2.19
C THR A 80 -12.16 5.53 1.66
N VAL A 81 -11.31 4.95 2.49
CA VAL A 81 -10.47 3.79 2.16
C VAL A 81 -10.90 2.59 2.99
N ILE A 82 -10.96 1.42 2.36
CA ILE A 82 -11.18 0.15 3.06
C ILE A 82 -9.88 -0.65 3.02
N GLU A 83 -9.39 -1.06 4.17
CA GLU A 83 -8.33 -2.05 4.32
C GLU A 83 -8.92 -3.41 4.67
N ILE A 84 -8.60 -4.43 3.85
CA ILE A 84 -9.12 -5.78 4.03
C ILE A 84 -8.14 -6.61 4.86
N TRP A 85 -8.65 -7.25 5.93
CA TRP A 85 -7.86 -8.10 6.82
C TRP A 85 -6.54 -7.47 7.22
N PRO A 86 -6.58 -6.41 8.03
CA PRO A 86 -5.40 -5.61 8.37
C PRO A 86 -4.30 -6.39 9.11
N GLY A 87 -4.58 -7.62 9.55
CA GLY A 87 -3.66 -8.45 10.32
C GLY A 87 -3.24 -7.76 11.61
N GLY A 88 -1.94 -7.59 11.83
CA GLY A 88 -1.41 -6.85 12.97
C GLY A 88 -1.45 -5.33 12.82
N GLY A 89 -2.03 -4.79 11.74
CA GLY A 89 -2.20 -3.34 11.54
C GLY A 89 -1.01 -2.62 10.94
N TRP A 90 -0.12 -3.32 10.22
CA TRP A 90 1.08 -2.69 9.67
C TRP A 90 0.76 -1.50 8.75
N TYR A 91 -0.19 -1.66 7.81
CA TYR A 91 -0.68 -0.55 6.98
C TYR A 91 -1.68 0.33 7.72
N THR A 92 -2.48 -0.22 8.63
CA THR A 92 -3.42 0.55 9.46
C THR A 92 -2.70 1.65 10.24
N ASN A 93 -1.50 1.36 10.78
CA ASN A 93 -0.68 2.33 11.51
C ASN A 93 -0.17 3.50 10.64
N ILE A 94 -0.23 3.37 9.32
CA ILE A 94 0.07 4.44 8.36
C ILE A 94 -1.23 5.10 7.88
N LEU A 95 -2.19 4.29 7.42
CA LEU A 95 -3.42 4.77 6.80
C LEU A 95 -4.31 5.56 7.78
N ALA A 96 -4.47 5.07 9.01
CA ALA A 96 -5.36 5.68 9.99
C ALA A 96 -4.97 7.14 10.31
N PRO A 97 -3.75 7.45 10.77
CA PRO A 97 -3.37 8.82 11.07
C PRO A 97 -3.28 9.69 9.80
N TRP A 98 -2.88 9.12 8.67
CA TRP A 98 -2.78 9.87 7.42
C TRP A 98 -4.15 10.31 6.90
N LEU A 99 -5.12 9.40 6.82
CA LEU A 99 -6.48 9.72 6.39
C LEU A 99 -7.17 10.68 7.38
N ALA A 100 -6.97 10.47 8.69
CA ALA A 100 -7.50 11.38 9.70
C ALA A 100 -6.98 12.82 9.52
N SER A 101 -5.71 12.99 9.15
CA SER A 101 -5.11 14.30 8.94
C SER A 101 -5.68 15.04 7.72
N GLY A 102 -6.17 14.31 6.72
CA GLY A 102 -6.77 14.88 5.51
C GLY A 102 -8.29 14.94 5.50
N GLY A 103 -8.95 14.51 6.59
CA GLY A 103 -10.41 14.46 6.69
C GLY A 103 -11.04 13.25 6.02
N GLY A 104 -10.24 12.28 5.62
CA GLY A 104 -10.69 11.00 5.07
C GLY A 104 -11.16 10.03 6.16
N LYS A 105 -11.51 8.82 5.72
CA LYS A 105 -12.06 7.78 6.57
C LYS A 105 -11.39 6.44 6.26
N LEU A 106 -11.03 5.70 7.30
CA LEU A 106 -10.57 4.32 7.20
C LEU A 106 -11.64 3.36 7.71
N VAL A 107 -12.03 2.41 6.88
CA VAL A 107 -12.89 1.28 7.22
C VAL A 107 -12.03 0.02 7.24
N LEU A 108 -12.07 -0.72 8.34
CA LEU A 108 -11.30 -1.95 8.52
C LEU A 108 -12.23 -3.15 8.40
N ALA A 109 -12.06 -3.95 7.34
CA ALA A 109 -12.77 -5.20 7.17
C ALA A 109 -11.98 -6.30 7.90
N VAL A 110 -12.39 -6.58 9.13
CA VAL A 110 -11.73 -7.57 10.01
C VAL A 110 -12.27 -8.98 9.75
N PHE A 111 -11.74 -9.98 10.46
CA PHE A 111 -12.22 -11.34 10.37
C PHE A 111 -13.68 -11.44 10.85
N ASP A 112 -14.46 -12.27 10.15
CA ASP A 112 -15.87 -12.46 10.44
C ASP A 112 -16.05 -13.65 11.40
N PRO A 113 -16.53 -13.41 12.64
CA PRO A 113 -16.81 -14.49 13.57
C PRO A 113 -17.86 -15.50 13.05
N ALA A 114 -18.78 -15.04 12.19
CA ALA A 114 -19.82 -15.90 11.63
C ALA A 114 -19.27 -16.97 10.66
N ALA A 115 -18.08 -16.77 10.12
CA ALA A 115 -17.41 -17.75 9.27
C ALA A 115 -16.65 -18.83 10.05
N ALA A 116 -16.56 -18.71 11.37
CA ALA A 116 -15.86 -19.69 12.19
C ALA A 116 -16.58 -21.04 12.17
N PRO A 117 -15.83 -22.16 12.06
CA PRO A 117 -16.41 -23.50 11.93
C PRO A 117 -17.02 -24.03 13.24
N ASP A 118 -16.68 -23.43 14.37
CA ASP A 118 -17.14 -23.83 15.69
C ASP A 118 -17.20 -22.63 16.65
N ASP A 119 -17.84 -22.83 17.82
CA ASP A 119 -18.05 -21.77 18.80
C ASP A 119 -16.75 -21.31 19.46
N GLU A 120 -15.75 -22.19 19.63
CA GLU A 120 -14.46 -21.82 20.20
C GLU A 120 -13.71 -20.85 19.28
N ARG A 121 -13.65 -21.17 17.99
CA ARG A 121 -13.01 -20.29 17.00
C ARG A 121 -13.79 -19.01 16.80
N ARG A 122 -15.12 -19.06 16.90
CA ARG A 122 -15.94 -17.84 16.88
C ARG A 122 -15.58 -16.91 18.03
N ALA A 123 -15.60 -17.41 19.25
CA ALA A 123 -15.25 -16.62 20.44
C ALA A 123 -13.82 -16.08 20.38
N ARG A 124 -12.87 -16.87 19.85
CA ARG A 124 -11.50 -16.41 19.63
C ARG A 124 -11.44 -15.28 18.62
N THR A 125 -12.17 -15.37 17.50
CA THR A 125 -12.20 -14.31 16.48
C THR A 125 -12.82 -13.03 17.05
N GLU A 126 -13.90 -13.14 17.83
CA GLU A 126 -14.50 -12.00 18.52
C GLU A 126 -13.49 -11.33 19.47
N THR A 127 -12.79 -12.10 20.29
CA THR A 127 -11.74 -11.59 21.18
C THR A 127 -10.64 -10.86 20.41
N LEU A 128 -10.11 -11.45 19.35
CA LEU A 128 -9.07 -10.83 18.52
C LEU A 128 -9.54 -9.52 17.87
N ASN A 129 -10.79 -9.47 17.41
CA ASN A 129 -11.36 -8.25 16.85
C ASN A 129 -11.53 -7.16 17.92
N GLU A 130 -11.95 -7.50 19.13
CA GLU A 130 -12.09 -6.53 20.22
C GLU A 130 -10.72 -6.02 20.71
N GLU A 131 -9.71 -6.89 20.81
CA GLU A 131 -8.32 -6.50 21.11
C GLU A 131 -7.77 -5.58 20.01
N PHE A 132 -8.00 -5.91 18.75
CA PHE A 132 -7.59 -5.06 17.62
C PHE A 132 -8.24 -3.68 17.70
N LYS A 133 -9.56 -3.59 17.90
CA LYS A 133 -10.27 -2.32 18.07
C LYS A 133 -9.74 -1.51 19.27
N ALA A 134 -9.44 -2.18 20.37
CA ALA A 134 -8.90 -1.53 21.58
C ALA A 134 -7.52 -0.89 21.29
N ASN A 135 -6.68 -1.52 20.48
CA ASN A 135 -5.38 -0.97 20.10
C ASN A 135 -5.49 0.32 19.27
N TYR A 136 -6.62 0.53 18.60
CA TYR A 136 -6.90 1.71 17.77
C TYR A 136 -7.89 2.70 18.39
N ALA A 137 -8.15 2.60 19.69
CA ALA A 137 -9.04 3.51 20.41
C ALA A 137 -8.41 4.90 20.67
N ASP A 138 -7.09 5.03 20.55
CA ASP A 138 -6.40 6.32 20.74
C ASP A 138 -6.83 7.30 19.63
N PRO A 139 -7.26 8.53 19.97
CA PRO A 139 -7.64 9.56 18.99
C PRO A 139 -6.62 9.89 17.93
N LYS A 140 -5.34 9.55 18.13
CA LYS A 140 -4.28 9.71 17.12
C LYS A 140 -4.52 8.93 15.84
N PHE A 141 -5.30 7.85 15.92
CA PHE A 141 -5.69 7.07 14.74
C PHE A 141 -6.92 7.62 14.02
N GLY A 142 -7.52 8.71 14.52
CA GLY A 142 -8.78 9.23 14.00
C GLY A 142 -9.98 8.35 14.35
N THR A 143 -11.09 8.55 13.64
CA THR A 143 -12.28 7.70 13.79
C THR A 143 -12.21 6.56 12.78
N LEU A 144 -12.14 5.32 13.28
CA LEU A 144 -12.15 4.12 12.47
C LEU A 144 -13.54 3.51 12.43
N GLU A 145 -13.93 3.02 11.25
CA GLU A 145 -15.11 2.19 11.09
C GLU A 145 -14.70 0.73 10.88
N TYR A 146 -15.57 -0.20 11.29
CA TYR A 146 -15.30 -1.63 11.20
C TYR A 146 -16.42 -2.34 10.45
N THR A 147 -16.02 -3.25 9.59
CA THR A 147 -16.87 -4.21 8.93
C THR A 147 -16.18 -5.57 8.96
N VAL A 148 -16.77 -6.58 8.33
CA VAL A 148 -16.17 -7.92 8.25
C VAL A 148 -16.09 -8.36 6.80
N PHE A 149 -15.12 -9.23 6.51
CA PHE A 149 -15.05 -9.95 5.24
C PHE A 149 -14.81 -11.44 5.48
N SER A 150 -15.61 -12.28 4.82
CA SER A 150 -15.50 -13.73 4.82
C SER A 150 -16.24 -14.35 3.63
N SER A 151 -16.21 -15.69 3.54
CA SER A 151 -17.00 -16.45 2.56
C SER A 151 -18.51 -16.27 2.72
N VAL A 152 -18.98 -15.88 3.90
CA VAL A 152 -20.41 -15.75 4.26
C VAL A 152 -20.83 -14.33 4.60
N SER A 153 -19.89 -13.37 4.66
CA SER A 153 -20.21 -11.98 4.98
C SER A 153 -21.09 -11.33 3.91
N GLY A 154 -21.86 -10.33 4.32
CA GLY A 154 -22.59 -9.42 3.46
C GLY A 154 -21.66 -8.42 2.76
N PRO A 155 -22.24 -7.32 2.20
CA PRO A 155 -21.47 -6.25 1.59
C PRO A 155 -20.44 -5.64 2.56
N LEU A 156 -19.29 -5.22 2.03
CA LEU A 156 -18.25 -4.54 2.82
C LEU A 156 -18.75 -3.22 3.42
N VAL A 157 -19.40 -2.44 2.60
CA VAL A 157 -20.04 -1.15 2.92
C VAL A 157 -21.24 -0.94 2.01
N ALA A 158 -21.94 0.16 2.17
CA ALA A 158 -22.98 0.56 1.22
C ALA A 158 -22.39 0.63 -0.22
N PRO A 159 -23.10 0.14 -1.24
CA PRO A 159 -22.63 0.17 -2.63
C PRO A 159 -22.22 1.57 -3.08
N GLY A 160 -21.08 1.66 -3.76
CA GLY A 160 -20.61 2.92 -4.32
C GLY A 160 -20.22 3.97 -3.28
N SER A 161 -19.77 3.57 -2.07
CA SER A 161 -19.42 4.51 -0.99
C SER A 161 -17.92 4.66 -0.74
N ALA A 162 -17.08 3.73 -1.20
CA ALA A 162 -15.64 3.76 -1.01
C ALA A 162 -14.90 4.37 -2.22
N ASP A 163 -13.83 5.12 -1.95
CA ASP A 163 -12.95 5.67 -2.99
C ASP A 163 -11.82 4.69 -3.34
N ALA A 164 -11.31 3.96 -2.35
CA ALA A 164 -10.27 2.96 -2.54
C ALA A 164 -10.48 1.75 -1.65
N ILE A 165 -10.07 0.58 -2.13
CA ILE A 165 -9.99 -0.66 -1.36
C ILE A 165 -8.58 -1.21 -1.53
N LEU A 166 -7.96 -1.58 -0.40
CA LEU A 166 -6.59 -2.07 -0.36
C LEU A 166 -6.55 -3.46 0.27
N THR A 167 -5.82 -4.36 -0.37
CA THR A 167 -5.55 -5.69 0.17
C THR A 167 -4.07 -6.03 0.05
N PHE A 168 -3.52 -6.57 1.13
CA PHE A 168 -2.09 -6.86 1.25
C PHE A 168 -1.87 -8.30 1.67
N ARG A 169 -1.54 -9.17 0.70
CA ARG A 169 -1.19 -10.59 0.92
C ARG A 169 -2.31 -11.42 1.54
N ASN A 170 -3.52 -11.31 0.99
CA ASN A 170 -4.69 -12.04 1.47
C ASN A 170 -5.30 -12.99 0.44
N ILE A 171 -5.07 -12.76 -0.86
CA ILE A 171 -5.76 -13.50 -1.94
C ILE A 171 -5.50 -15.00 -1.82
N HIS A 172 -4.26 -15.40 -1.53
CA HIS A 172 -3.91 -16.81 -1.33
C HIS A 172 -4.73 -17.49 -0.21
N ASN A 173 -5.08 -16.75 0.86
CA ASN A 173 -5.94 -17.28 1.92
C ASN A 173 -7.38 -17.50 1.43
N TRP A 174 -7.89 -16.62 0.59
CA TRP A 174 -9.24 -16.74 0.03
C TRP A 174 -9.30 -17.86 -1.03
N MET A 175 -8.23 -18.04 -1.80
CA MET A 175 -8.07 -19.19 -2.71
C MET A 175 -8.10 -20.52 -1.94
N ALA A 176 -7.43 -20.60 -0.79
CA ALA A 176 -7.48 -21.78 0.07
C ALA A 176 -8.90 -22.11 0.54
N GLY A 177 -9.74 -21.09 0.68
CA GLY A 177 -11.16 -21.23 1.05
C GLY A 177 -12.12 -21.30 -0.14
N GLY A 178 -11.65 -21.07 -1.36
CA GLY A 178 -12.45 -21.08 -2.60
C GLY A 178 -13.45 -19.93 -2.72
N TYR A 179 -13.14 -18.75 -2.16
CA TYR A 179 -14.02 -17.56 -2.21
C TYR A 179 -13.31 -16.28 -2.65
N GLU A 180 -12.18 -16.38 -3.30
CA GLU A 180 -11.41 -15.23 -3.80
C GLU A 180 -12.21 -14.38 -4.78
N GLN A 181 -13.01 -14.99 -5.66
CA GLN A 181 -13.86 -14.22 -6.58
C GLN A 181 -14.90 -13.36 -5.84
N LYS A 182 -15.42 -13.86 -4.70
CA LYS A 182 -16.35 -13.08 -3.87
C LYS A 182 -15.71 -11.76 -3.43
N PHE A 183 -14.43 -11.78 -3.05
CA PHE A 183 -13.74 -10.54 -2.66
C PHE A 183 -13.77 -9.50 -3.78
N PHE A 184 -13.41 -9.89 -5.01
CA PHE A 184 -13.40 -8.94 -6.14
C PHE A 184 -14.81 -8.41 -6.46
N ASN A 185 -15.83 -9.27 -6.36
CA ASN A 185 -17.22 -8.86 -6.56
C ASN A 185 -17.70 -7.88 -5.48
N ASP A 186 -17.39 -8.15 -4.20
CA ASP A 186 -17.75 -7.27 -3.08
C ASP A 186 -17.00 -5.94 -3.15
N ALA A 187 -15.72 -5.97 -3.53
CA ALA A 187 -14.91 -4.77 -3.74
C ALA A 187 -15.47 -3.90 -4.88
N PHE A 188 -15.85 -4.53 -5.99
CA PHE A 188 -16.47 -3.82 -7.12
C PHE A 188 -17.78 -3.13 -6.71
N ALA A 189 -18.61 -3.82 -5.94
CA ALA A 189 -19.87 -3.27 -5.45
C ALA A 189 -19.65 -2.09 -4.50
N ALA A 190 -18.67 -2.17 -3.61
CA ALA A 190 -18.38 -1.17 -2.60
C ALA A 190 -17.77 0.12 -3.17
N LEU A 191 -17.00 0.04 -4.24
CA LEU A 191 -16.31 1.18 -4.84
C LEU A 191 -17.25 2.09 -5.62
N LYS A 192 -17.00 3.40 -5.53
CA LYS A 192 -17.57 4.40 -6.43
C LYS A 192 -17.10 4.14 -7.87
N PRO A 193 -17.86 4.59 -8.91
CA PRO A 193 -17.30 4.72 -10.25
C PRO A 193 -15.98 5.53 -10.22
N GLY A 194 -14.94 5.04 -10.91
CA GLY A 194 -13.59 5.58 -10.83
C GLY A 194 -12.80 5.22 -9.57
N GLY A 195 -13.39 4.48 -8.63
CA GLY A 195 -12.71 4.02 -7.42
C GLY A 195 -11.63 2.97 -7.70
N VAL A 196 -10.64 2.89 -6.82
CA VAL A 196 -9.42 2.11 -6.99
C VAL A 196 -9.44 0.85 -6.12
N LEU A 197 -9.07 -0.29 -6.72
CA LEU A 197 -8.66 -1.48 -6.00
C LEU A 197 -7.14 -1.62 -6.09
N GLY A 198 -6.44 -1.51 -4.96
CA GLY A 198 -5.00 -1.73 -4.81
C GLY A 198 -4.72 -3.12 -4.25
N VAL A 199 -3.90 -3.89 -4.95
CA VAL A 199 -3.55 -5.27 -4.59
C VAL A 199 -2.03 -5.40 -4.47
N VAL A 200 -1.58 -5.90 -3.32
CA VAL A 200 -0.23 -6.45 -3.14
C VAL A 200 -0.38 -7.92 -2.75
N GLU A 201 0.25 -8.83 -3.50
CA GLU A 201 0.19 -10.27 -3.21
C GLU A 201 1.53 -10.95 -3.50
N HIS A 202 1.82 -12.05 -2.84
CA HIS A 202 2.98 -12.90 -3.10
C HIS A 202 2.90 -13.45 -4.53
N ARG A 203 3.91 -13.15 -5.34
CA ARG A 203 3.89 -13.45 -6.76
C ARG A 203 4.53 -14.80 -7.07
N LEU A 204 3.72 -15.69 -7.66
CA LEU A 204 4.24 -16.90 -8.27
C LEU A 204 4.91 -16.53 -9.61
N PRO A 205 6.15 -17.01 -9.90
CA PRO A 205 6.76 -16.83 -11.20
C PRO A 205 5.85 -17.32 -12.34
N SER A 206 5.84 -16.63 -13.47
CA SER A 206 4.98 -16.96 -14.63
C SER A 206 5.21 -18.37 -15.19
N THR A 207 6.39 -18.96 -14.96
CA THR A 207 6.75 -20.33 -15.33
C THR A 207 6.24 -21.40 -14.36
N GLY A 208 5.78 -21.00 -13.17
CA GLY A 208 5.21 -21.91 -12.19
C GLY A 208 3.79 -22.33 -12.56
N THR A 209 3.30 -23.41 -11.97
CA THR A 209 1.90 -23.86 -12.12
C THR A 209 1.10 -23.34 -10.93
N GLN A 210 -0.01 -22.65 -11.20
CA GLN A 210 -0.91 -22.18 -10.15
C GLN A 210 -1.61 -23.37 -9.48
N ASP A 211 -1.35 -23.54 -8.19
CA ASP A 211 -2.17 -24.36 -7.33
C ASP A 211 -3.50 -23.64 -7.05
N PRO A 212 -4.66 -24.23 -7.34
CA PRO A 212 -5.95 -23.60 -7.11
C PRO A 212 -6.19 -23.15 -5.67
N SER A 213 -5.57 -23.81 -4.69
CA SER A 213 -5.66 -23.45 -3.27
C SER A 213 -4.54 -22.52 -2.80
N ALA A 214 -3.60 -22.19 -3.67
CA ALA A 214 -2.42 -21.38 -3.36
C ALA A 214 -1.69 -21.86 -2.08
N SER A 215 -1.51 -23.19 -1.92
CA SER A 215 -0.97 -23.79 -0.68
C SER A 215 0.44 -23.34 -0.34
N SER A 216 1.21 -22.85 -1.31
CA SER A 216 2.52 -22.22 -1.11
C SER A 216 2.44 -20.76 -0.70
N GLY A 217 1.27 -20.13 -0.74
CA GLY A 217 1.06 -18.70 -0.52
C GLY A 217 1.35 -17.82 -1.74
N TYR A 218 1.85 -18.38 -2.85
CA TYR A 218 2.16 -17.63 -4.06
C TYR A 218 1.02 -17.70 -5.08
N VAL A 219 0.75 -16.57 -5.74
CA VAL A 219 -0.35 -16.42 -6.70
C VAL A 219 0.17 -15.84 -8.01
N HIS A 220 -0.32 -16.37 -9.14
CA HIS A 220 -0.05 -15.80 -10.45
C HIS A 220 -0.68 -14.42 -10.62
N GLU A 221 0.06 -13.51 -11.19
CA GLU A 221 -0.41 -12.18 -11.55
C GLU A 221 -1.59 -12.20 -12.50
N ASP A 222 -1.51 -13.03 -13.55
CA ASP A 222 -2.59 -13.18 -14.53
C ASP A 222 -3.87 -13.74 -13.91
N TYR A 223 -3.75 -14.59 -12.89
CA TYR A 223 -4.91 -15.09 -12.16
C TYR A 223 -5.63 -13.97 -11.41
N VAL A 224 -4.87 -13.10 -10.73
CA VAL A 224 -5.43 -11.93 -10.04
C VAL A 224 -6.09 -10.97 -11.03
N LYS A 225 -5.45 -10.72 -12.18
CA LYS A 225 -6.00 -9.88 -13.26
C LYS A 225 -7.32 -10.47 -13.79
N ALA A 226 -7.40 -11.80 -13.94
CA ALA A 226 -8.62 -12.47 -14.36
C ALA A 226 -9.76 -12.35 -13.33
N LEU A 227 -9.47 -12.52 -12.04
CA LEU A 227 -10.46 -12.34 -10.97
C LEU A 227 -11.04 -10.93 -10.96
N ALA A 228 -10.18 -9.92 -11.12
CA ALA A 228 -10.59 -8.52 -11.18
C ALA A 228 -11.45 -8.25 -12.43
N ALA A 229 -11.04 -8.73 -13.60
CA ALA A 229 -11.78 -8.57 -14.84
C ALA A 229 -13.17 -9.25 -14.77
N ASN A 230 -13.25 -10.44 -14.17
CA ASN A 230 -14.52 -11.16 -13.96
C ASN A 230 -15.49 -10.37 -13.07
N ALA A 231 -15.01 -9.56 -12.14
CA ALA A 231 -15.83 -8.68 -11.32
C ALA A 231 -16.24 -7.37 -12.03
N GLY A 232 -15.61 -7.05 -13.16
CA GLY A 232 -15.88 -5.85 -13.93
C GLY A 232 -14.83 -4.74 -13.81
N PHE A 233 -13.74 -4.99 -13.11
CA PHE A 233 -12.64 -4.02 -13.03
C PHE A 233 -11.88 -3.89 -14.34
N GLU A 234 -11.35 -2.69 -14.59
CA GLU A 234 -10.36 -2.43 -15.61
C GLU A 234 -8.96 -2.43 -14.96
N PHE A 235 -8.01 -3.08 -15.62
CA PHE A 235 -6.60 -3.06 -15.20
C PHE A 235 -5.99 -1.69 -15.53
N ASP A 236 -5.44 -1.00 -14.53
CA ASP A 236 -4.87 0.35 -14.66
C ASP A 236 -3.34 0.36 -14.61
N GLY A 237 -2.72 -0.69 -14.13
CA GLY A 237 -1.26 -0.79 -14.12
C GLY A 237 -0.69 -1.74 -13.07
N GLU A 238 0.61 -1.96 -13.19
CA GLU A 238 1.41 -2.76 -12.28
C GLU A 238 2.70 -2.02 -11.91
N SER A 239 3.28 -2.37 -10.77
CA SER A 239 4.55 -1.80 -10.31
C SER A 239 5.44 -2.88 -9.72
N GLU A 240 6.73 -2.82 -10.07
CA GLU A 240 7.77 -3.70 -9.52
C GLU A 240 8.34 -3.18 -8.19
N ILE A 241 7.72 -2.18 -7.57
CA ILE A 241 8.25 -1.56 -6.34
C ILE A 241 8.41 -2.55 -5.19
N ASN A 242 7.56 -3.59 -5.12
CA ASN A 242 7.61 -4.62 -4.09
C ASN A 242 8.18 -5.95 -4.62
N ALA A 243 8.86 -5.92 -5.76
CA ALA A 243 9.54 -7.08 -6.31
C ALA A 243 10.78 -7.45 -5.48
N ASN A 244 11.02 -8.75 -5.35
CA ASN A 244 12.25 -9.29 -4.79
C ASN A 244 12.78 -10.42 -5.67
N PRO A 245 13.73 -10.16 -6.56
CA PRO A 245 14.25 -11.16 -7.51
C PRO A 245 15.03 -12.31 -6.83
N ASP A 246 15.40 -12.16 -5.55
CA ASP A 246 16.07 -13.21 -4.79
C ASP A 246 15.09 -14.29 -4.28
N ASP A 247 13.78 -14.00 -4.32
CA ASP A 247 12.74 -14.96 -3.97
C ASP A 247 12.42 -15.86 -5.16
N THR A 248 12.84 -17.11 -5.08
CA THR A 248 12.60 -18.14 -6.12
C THR A 248 11.26 -18.83 -6.02
N ALA A 249 10.48 -18.55 -4.98
CA ALA A 249 9.13 -19.09 -4.69
C ALA A 249 9.04 -20.64 -4.61
N ASP A 250 10.17 -21.32 -4.41
CA ASP A 250 10.27 -22.79 -4.31
C ASP A 250 10.71 -23.28 -2.93
N HIS A 251 10.40 -22.50 -1.91
CA HIS A 251 10.83 -22.75 -0.53
C HIS A 251 10.06 -23.90 0.13
N PRO A 252 10.68 -24.63 1.08
CA PRO A 252 10.11 -25.84 1.69
C PRO A 252 8.74 -25.65 2.33
N TYR A 253 8.49 -24.51 2.94
CA TYR A 253 7.23 -24.14 3.57
C TYR A 253 6.51 -23.02 2.80
N GLY A 254 6.72 -22.94 1.48
CA GLY A 254 6.20 -21.88 0.67
C GLY A 254 6.71 -20.49 1.16
N VAL A 255 5.90 -19.47 0.98
CA VAL A 255 6.22 -18.10 1.36
C VAL A 255 6.52 -17.94 2.87
N TRP A 256 5.97 -18.81 3.70
CA TRP A 256 6.17 -18.75 5.16
C TRP A 256 7.57 -19.16 5.61
N THR A 257 8.39 -19.73 4.72
CA THR A 257 9.83 -19.95 4.96
C THR A 257 10.57 -18.62 5.10
N LEU A 258 10.11 -17.59 4.39
CA LEU A 258 10.72 -16.26 4.37
C LEU A 258 10.25 -15.37 5.54
N PRO A 259 11.02 -14.30 5.88
CA PRO A 259 10.52 -13.25 6.76
C PRO A 259 9.17 -12.66 6.28
N PRO A 260 8.32 -12.23 7.20
CA PRO A 260 8.51 -12.14 8.65
C PRO A 260 8.15 -13.41 9.42
N VAL A 261 7.53 -14.40 8.78
CA VAL A 261 7.11 -15.63 9.47
C VAL A 261 8.32 -16.49 9.84
N SER A 262 9.26 -16.67 8.90
CA SER A 262 10.51 -17.43 9.08
C SER A 262 10.26 -18.79 9.73
N ARG A 263 9.30 -19.54 9.16
CA ARG A 263 8.91 -20.86 9.67
C ARG A 263 10.13 -21.76 9.77
N GLN A 264 10.26 -22.41 10.93
CA GLN A 264 11.28 -23.42 11.21
C GLN A 264 10.65 -24.82 11.18
N PRO A 265 11.43 -25.88 10.90
CA PRO A 265 10.99 -27.26 11.17
C PRO A 265 10.54 -27.40 12.62
N GLY A 266 9.46 -28.17 12.86
CA GLY A 266 9.02 -28.50 14.20
C GLY A 266 10.01 -29.44 14.92
N GLU A 267 9.86 -29.60 16.23
CA GLU A 267 10.75 -30.43 17.05
C GLU A 267 10.84 -31.88 16.54
N ASP A 268 9.71 -32.42 16.04
CA ASP A 268 9.60 -33.79 15.51
C ASP A 268 9.65 -33.85 13.97
N GLU A 269 9.88 -32.69 13.31
CA GLU A 269 9.95 -32.61 11.85
C GLU A 269 11.40 -32.78 11.39
N ILE A 270 11.62 -33.68 10.43
CA ILE A 270 12.93 -33.83 9.79
C ILE A 270 13.15 -32.58 8.93
N PRO A 271 14.20 -31.78 9.19
CA PRO A 271 14.47 -30.61 8.37
C PRO A 271 14.61 -30.98 6.89
N PRO A 272 14.13 -30.17 5.97
CA PRO A 272 14.36 -30.33 4.54
C PRO A 272 15.87 -30.43 4.22
N ASP A 273 16.20 -31.16 3.16
CA ASP A 273 17.59 -31.31 2.72
C ASP A 273 18.22 -29.94 2.47
N GLY A 274 19.41 -29.73 3.06
CA GLY A 274 20.12 -28.44 2.93
C GLY A 274 19.47 -27.28 3.69
N TRP A 275 18.65 -27.58 4.71
CA TRP A 275 18.02 -26.55 5.54
C TRP A 275 19.05 -25.60 6.16
N ASP A 276 18.94 -24.32 5.83
CA ASP A 276 19.74 -23.24 6.40
C ASP A 276 18.87 -21.99 6.60
N PRO A 277 18.43 -21.69 7.82
CA PRO A 277 17.58 -20.53 8.09
C PRO A 277 18.25 -19.20 7.72
N ALA A 278 19.59 -19.13 7.75
CA ALA A 278 20.31 -17.92 7.39
C ALA A 278 20.14 -17.58 5.90
N LYS A 279 20.07 -18.61 5.04
CA LYS A 279 19.78 -18.43 3.60
C LYS A 279 18.46 -17.74 3.38
N TYR A 280 17.40 -18.14 4.07
CA TYR A 280 16.07 -17.58 3.91
C TYR A 280 15.96 -16.17 4.51
N GLN A 281 16.64 -15.91 5.62
CA GLN A 281 16.76 -14.57 6.17
C GLN A 281 17.46 -13.61 5.20
N ALA A 282 18.47 -14.07 4.49
CA ALA A 282 19.20 -13.26 3.51
C ALA A 282 18.36 -12.89 2.29
N ILE A 283 17.38 -13.73 1.88
CA ILE A 283 16.43 -13.41 0.82
C ILE A 283 15.56 -12.21 1.21
N GLY A 284 15.15 -12.12 2.47
CA GLY A 284 14.22 -11.09 2.95
C GLY A 284 12.75 -11.47 2.74
N GLU A 285 11.87 -10.48 2.66
CA GLU A 285 10.45 -10.72 2.40
C GLU A 285 10.21 -11.16 0.94
N SER A 286 9.13 -11.86 0.68
CA SER A 286 8.80 -12.44 -0.64
C SER A 286 8.75 -11.44 -1.77
N ASP A 287 8.92 -11.94 -2.99
CA ASP A 287 8.55 -11.23 -4.22
C ASP A 287 7.04 -10.97 -4.26
N ARG A 288 6.65 -9.74 -4.61
CA ARG A 288 5.25 -9.32 -4.59
C ARG A 288 4.87 -8.54 -5.83
N MET A 289 3.78 -8.97 -6.45
CA MET A 289 3.07 -8.14 -7.42
C MET A 289 2.46 -6.93 -6.71
N THR A 290 2.36 -5.82 -7.41
CA THR A 290 1.62 -4.62 -6.98
C THR A 290 0.75 -4.19 -8.16
N LEU A 291 -0.56 -4.41 -8.06
CA LEU A 291 -1.51 -4.23 -9.14
C LEU A 291 -2.56 -3.19 -8.78
N LYS A 292 -2.93 -2.38 -9.75
CA LYS A 292 -3.96 -1.36 -9.64
C LYS A 292 -5.08 -1.62 -10.62
N PHE A 293 -6.30 -1.60 -10.12
CA PHE A 293 -7.52 -1.74 -10.91
C PHE A 293 -8.45 -0.57 -10.63
N ILE A 294 -9.27 -0.23 -11.62
CA ILE A 294 -10.26 0.85 -11.52
C ILE A 294 -11.64 0.29 -11.81
N LYS A 295 -12.61 0.68 -11.00
CA LYS A 295 -14.01 0.50 -11.36
C LYS A 295 -14.34 1.50 -12.46
N PRO A 296 -14.81 1.08 -13.65
CA PRO A 296 -15.14 1.99 -14.74
C PRO A 296 -16.08 3.11 -14.27
N ALA A 297 -15.88 4.31 -14.82
CA ALA A 297 -16.90 5.35 -14.76
C ALA A 297 -18.06 4.93 -15.69
N GLU A 298 -19.29 5.03 -15.21
CA GLU A 298 -20.48 4.78 -16.04
C GLU A 298 -20.56 5.76 -17.20
#